data_f6eea4d4116385775260df791bf550d9
#
_entry.id   f6eea4d4116385775260df791bf550d9
#
_cell.length_a   1.000
_cell.length_b   1.000
_cell.length_c   1.000
_cell.angle_alpha   90.00
_cell.angle_beta   90.00
_cell.angle_gamma   90.00
#
_symmetry.space_group_name_H-M   'P 1'
#
loop_
_entity.id
_entity.type
_entity.pdbx_description
1 polymer ?
#
loop_
_entity_poly.entity_id
_entity_poly.type
_entity_poly.pdbx_seq_one_letter_code
_entity_poly.pdbx_strand_id
1 'polypeptide(L)'
;KYDPRVTWIEDRYWITWCNGYHGPTIGIAYTFDFKEFFQCENAFLPFNRNGVLFPQKIDGKYAMLSRPSDNGHTPFGDIYISYSPDMKYWGEHRCVMKVTPFPESAWQCTKIGAGSVPILTDEGWLLFYHGVITTCNGFRYSMGAALLDKNDPSKVLYRTQPYLLAPAAPYELAGDVPNVVFPCAALNDGDKVAVYYGAADTVVGMAFGYISEIIEFIKNNSTK
;
A
#
# COMPACT_ATOMS: atom_id res chain seq x y z
N LYS A 1 14.84 9.40 -0.88
CA LYS A 1 13.96 8.74 0.09
C LYS A 1 12.56 9.34 -0.06
N TYR A 2 11.56 8.50 -0.24
CA TYR A 2 10.17 8.92 -0.47
C TYR A 2 9.19 7.82 -0.02
N ASP A 3 7.90 8.13 0.00
CA ASP A 3 6.80 7.24 0.40
C ASP A 3 6.96 6.63 1.81
N PRO A 4 7.13 7.44 2.87
CA PRO A 4 7.22 6.89 4.22
C PRO A 4 5.89 6.29 4.67
N ARG A 5 5.97 5.22 5.45
CA ARG A 5 4.87 4.62 6.19
C ARG A 5 5.28 4.47 7.64
N VAL A 6 4.39 4.84 8.55
CA VAL A 6 4.64 4.75 10.00
C VAL A 6 3.65 3.75 10.59
N THR A 7 4.18 2.78 11.30
CA THR A 7 3.39 1.69 11.89
C THR A 7 3.79 1.51 13.34
N TRP A 8 2.83 1.60 14.27
CA TRP A 8 3.06 1.24 15.66
C TRP A 8 3.01 -0.29 15.79
N ILE A 9 4.09 -0.92 16.29
CA ILE A 9 4.14 -2.35 16.57
C ILE A 9 4.85 -2.55 17.90
N GLU A 10 4.18 -3.27 18.82
CA GLU A 10 4.68 -3.58 20.16
C GLU A 10 4.93 -2.31 20.98
N ASP A 11 6.14 -1.76 20.98
CA ASP A 11 6.57 -0.67 21.86
C ASP A 11 7.19 0.52 21.12
N ARG A 12 7.14 0.55 19.79
CA ARG A 12 7.79 1.59 18.98
C ARG A 12 7.10 1.83 17.66
N TYR A 13 7.43 2.98 17.05
CA TYR A 13 7.04 3.32 15.69
C TYR A 13 8.08 2.77 14.71
N TRP A 14 7.67 1.89 13.83
CA TRP A 14 8.45 1.45 12.69
C TRP A 14 8.16 2.33 11.49
N ILE A 15 9.20 2.70 10.76
CA ILE A 15 9.11 3.55 9.59
C ILE A 15 9.70 2.79 8.42
N THR A 16 8.94 2.64 7.36
CA THR A 16 9.41 2.11 6.08
C THR A 16 9.36 3.22 5.03
N TRP A 17 10.28 3.20 4.08
CA TRP A 17 10.29 4.15 2.96
C TRP A 17 10.93 3.53 1.73
N CYS A 18 10.70 4.13 0.55
CA CYS A 18 11.48 3.80 -0.63
C CYS A 18 12.87 4.42 -0.52
N ASN A 19 13.89 3.59 -0.52
CA ASN A 19 15.29 3.97 -0.43
C ASN A 19 16.00 3.70 -1.76
N GLY A 20 16.71 4.69 -2.30
CA GLY A 20 17.54 4.52 -3.49
C GLY A 20 18.92 3.96 -3.11
N TYR A 21 19.18 2.71 -3.45
CA TYR A 21 20.48 2.07 -3.27
C TYR A 21 20.69 1.06 -4.41
N HIS A 22 21.41 1.49 -5.44
CA HIS A 22 21.57 0.73 -6.70
C HIS A 22 20.23 0.33 -7.34
N GLY A 23 19.21 1.15 -7.16
CA GLY A 23 17.82 0.93 -7.49
C GLY A 23 16.91 1.10 -6.28
N PRO A 24 15.59 1.13 -6.46
CA PRO A 24 14.66 1.26 -5.34
C PRO A 24 14.65 0.00 -4.47
N THR A 25 14.72 0.22 -3.16
CA THR A 25 14.53 -0.82 -2.15
C THR A 25 13.75 -0.27 -0.97
N ILE A 26 13.48 -1.07 0.05
CA ILE A 26 12.72 -0.67 1.23
C ILE A 26 13.67 -0.47 2.39
N GLY A 27 13.82 0.78 2.82
CA GLY A 27 14.49 1.15 4.04
C GLY A 27 13.60 0.93 5.25
N ILE A 28 14.20 0.60 6.40
CA ILE A 28 13.52 0.42 7.68
C ILE A 28 14.26 1.23 8.75
N ALA A 29 13.49 1.87 9.62
CA ALA A 29 13.97 2.48 10.84
C ALA A 29 12.90 2.34 11.93
N TYR A 30 13.28 2.61 13.17
CA TYR A 30 12.31 2.76 14.24
C TYR A 30 12.63 4.00 15.09
N THR A 31 11.63 4.45 15.84
CA THR A 31 11.73 5.52 16.82
C THR A 31 10.75 5.27 17.96
N PHE A 32 11.06 5.81 19.13
CA PHE A 32 10.14 5.77 20.27
C PHE A 32 9.35 7.07 20.43
N ASP A 33 9.91 8.20 19.97
CA ASP A 33 9.43 9.55 20.32
C ASP A 33 9.50 10.56 19.16
N PHE A 34 9.90 10.12 17.95
CA PHE A 34 10.14 10.96 16.77
C PHE A 34 11.23 12.03 16.94
N LYS A 35 12.12 11.88 17.94
CA LYS A 35 13.29 12.73 18.13
C LYS A 35 14.57 11.99 17.74
N GLU A 36 14.68 10.73 18.19
CA GLU A 36 15.78 9.85 17.80
C GLU A 36 15.30 8.77 16.87
N PHE A 37 16.06 8.49 15.82
CA PHE A 37 15.75 7.50 14.80
C PHE A 37 16.86 6.48 14.68
N PHE A 38 16.51 5.22 14.74
CA PHE A 38 17.45 4.10 14.63
C PHE A 38 17.24 3.42 13.27
N GLN A 39 18.14 3.69 12.35
CA GLN A 39 18.11 3.10 11.01
C GLN A 39 18.57 1.64 11.08
N CYS A 40 17.78 0.76 10.44
CA CYS A 40 18.10 -0.64 10.23
C CYS A 40 18.66 -0.86 8.83
N GLU A 41 19.04 -2.08 8.52
CA GLU A 41 19.36 -2.49 7.15
C GLU A 41 18.11 -2.45 6.27
N ASN A 42 18.31 -2.34 4.95
CA ASN A 42 17.20 -2.42 4.01
C ASN A 42 16.55 -3.82 4.08
N ALA A 43 15.22 -3.86 4.02
CA ALA A 43 14.47 -5.12 4.09
C ALA A 43 14.76 -6.06 2.92
N PHE A 44 14.99 -5.50 1.74
CA PHE A 44 15.16 -6.25 0.50
C PHE A 44 16.28 -5.69 -0.35
N LEU A 45 16.78 -6.52 -1.25
CA LEU A 45 17.61 -6.06 -2.35
C LEU A 45 16.76 -5.31 -3.39
N PRO A 46 17.35 -4.43 -4.23
CA PRO A 46 16.66 -3.89 -5.40
C PRO A 46 16.20 -5.00 -6.34
N PHE A 47 15.05 -4.88 -7.01
CA PHE A 47 14.16 -3.71 -7.00
C PHE A 47 12.92 -4.04 -6.17
N ASN A 48 12.61 -3.24 -5.17
CA ASN A 48 11.38 -3.40 -4.38
C ASN A 48 10.86 -2.02 -3.90
N ARG A 49 9.55 -1.89 -3.74
CA ARG A 49 8.88 -0.63 -3.37
C ARG A 49 7.67 -0.88 -2.47
N ASN A 50 7.06 0.21 -2.00
CA ASN A 50 5.79 0.23 -1.28
C ASN A 50 5.77 -0.73 -0.08
N GLY A 51 6.83 -0.67 0.74
CA GLY A 51 6.91 -1.43 1.98
C GLY A 51 5.90 -0.93 2.99
N VAL A 52 4.94 -1.78 3.38
CA VAL A 52 3.90 -1.48 4.36
C VAL A 52 3.84 -2.59 5.39
N LEU A 53 4.18 -2.28 6.62
CA LEU A 53 4.12 -3.23 7.73
C LEU A 53 2.68 -3.41 8.22
N PHE A 54 2.34 -4.63 8.63
CA PHE A 54 1.15 -4.85 9.43
C PHE A 54 1.37 -4.34 10.87
N PRO A 55 0.32 -3.79 11.52
CA PRO A 55 0.48 -3.16 12.85
C PRO A 55 0.62 -4.17 13.99
N GLN A 56 0.63 -5.46 13.69
CA GLN A 56 0.86 -6.56 14.61
C GLN A 56 1.50 -7.75 13.90
N LYS A 57 2.08 -8.66 14.67
CA LYS A 57 2.58 -9.92 14.15
C LYS A 57 1.44 -10.82 13.65
N ILE A 58 1.68 -11.49 12.55
CA ILE A 58 0.83 -12.55 11.98
C ILE A 58 1.54 -13.88 12.22
N ASP A 59 0.87 -14.78 12.92
CA ASP A 59 1.46 -16.08 13.32
C ASP A 59 2.86 -15.94 13.94
N GLY A 60 3.00 -14.97 14.85
CA GLY A 60 4.25 -14.71 15.59
C GLY A 60 5.35 -14.00 14.79
N LYS A 61 5.14 -13.66 13.51
CA LYS A 61 6.12 -13.00 12.65
C LYS A 61 5.66 -11.60 12.25
N TYR A 62 6.60 -10.69 12.06
CA TYR A 62 6.34 -9.42 11.39
C TYR A 62 5.97 -9.70 9.93
N ALA A 63 5.00 -8.98 9.42
CA ALA A 63 4.54 -9.10 8.04
C ALA A 63 4.63 -7.76 7.32
N MET A 64 5.09 -7.78 6.06
CA MET A 64 5.23 -6.58 5.23
C MET A 64 4.68 -6.85 3.84
N LEU A 65 3.79 -5.97 3.39
CA LEU A 65 3.43 -5.88 1.98
C LEU A 65 4.50 -5.12 1.21
N SER A 66 4.78 -5.54 -0.01
CA SER A 66 5.74 -4.88 -0.88
C SER A 66 5.36 -5.09 -2.36
N ARG A 67 6.00 -4.33 -3.24
CA ARG A 67 5.89 -4.53 -4.68
C ARG A 67 7.28 -4.70 -5.26
N PRO A 68 7.73 -5.95 -5.47
CA PRO A 68 8.88 -6.21 -6.31
C PRO A 68 8.64 -5.58 -7.69
N SER A 69 9.60 -4.83 -8.21
CA SER A 69 9.42 -4.09 -9.47
C SER A 69 10.75 -3.95 -10.18
N ASP A 70 10.72 -4.22 -11.45
CA ASP A 70 11.84 -4.10 -12.36
C ASP A 70 11.76 -2.78 -13.13
N ASN A 71 12.88 -2.30 -13.61
CA ASN A 71 12.98 -1.12 -14.48
C ASN A 71 13.03 -1.50 -15.98
N GLY A 72 12.97 -2.77 -16.31
CA GLY A 72 13.37 -3.19 -17.62
C GLY A 72 12.32 -3.95 -18.42
N HIS A 73 12.71 -5.14 -18.83
CA HIS A 73 12.04 -5.91 -19.87
C HIS A 73 10.71 -6.54 -19.43
N THR A 74 10.52 -6.70 -18.10
CA THR A 74 9.30 -7.31 -17.58
C THR A 74 8.70 -6.40 -16.50
N PRO A 75 7.84 -5.45 -16.87
CA PRO A 75 7.13 -4.65 -15.90
C PRO A 75 6.38 -5.56 -14.92
N PHE A 76 6.79 -5.54 -13.66
CA PHE A 76 6.23 -6.34 -12.60
C PHE A 76 5.53 -5.40 -11.63
N GLY A 77 4.27 -5.68 -11.32
CA GLY A 77 3.44 -4.70 -10.63
C GLY A 77 2.52 -5.26 -9.57
N ASP A 78 2.75 -6.50 -9.11
CA ASP A 78 1.90 -7.20 -8.16
C ASP A 78 2.29 -6.90 -6.70
N ILE A 79 1.32 -7.03 -5.77
CA ILE A 79 1.56 -6.92 -4.33
C ILE A 79 1.95 -8.28 -3.77
N TYR A 80 3.06 -8.30 -3.03
CA TYR A 80 3.58 -9.46 -2.31
C TYR A 80 3.52 -9.21 -0.80
N ILE A 81 3.46 -10.29 -0.03
CA ILE A 81 3.70 -10.31 1.41
C ILE A 81 4.97 -11.09 1.71
N SER A 82 5.70 -10.63 2.71
CA SER A 82 6.89 -11.28 3.22
C SER A 82 6.86 -11.27 4.74
N TYR A 83 7.46 -12.27 5.35
CA TYR A 83 7.49 -12.42 6.79
C TYR A 83 8.91 -12.35 7.35
N SER A 84 9.03 -11.86 8.58
CA SER A 84 10.31 -11.76 9.30
C SER A 84 10.13 -12.11 10.78
N PRO A 85 11.04 -12.89 11.37
CA PRO A 85 11.03 -13.13 12.81
C PRO A 85 11.52 -11.91 13.62
N ASP A 86 12.32 -11.01 13.03
CA ASP A 86 13.14 -10.03 13.74
C ASP A 86 13.33 -8.69 13.03
N MET A 87 12.58 -8.39 11.96
CA MET A 87 12.71 -7.22 11.08
C MET A 87 14.02 -7.16 10.25
N LYS A 88 14.88 -8.17 10.34
CA LYS A 88 16.15 -8.24 9.58
C LYS A 88 16.08 -9.25 8.46
N TYR A 89 15.61 -10.45 8.77
CA TYR A 89 15.54 -11.57 7.81
C TYR A 89 14.12 -11.66 7.24
N TRP A 90 13.94 -11.34 5.97
CA TRP A 90 12.65 -11.37 5.27
C TRP A 90 12.59 -12.56 4.32
N GLY A 91 11.53 -13.33 4.42
CA GLY A 91 11.31 -14.53 3.60
C GLY A 91 9.83 -14.88 3.48
N GLU A 92 9.55 -16.13 3.10
CA GLU A 92 8.20 -16.66 2.90
C GLU A 92 7.37 -15.79 1.92
N HIS A 93 8.02 -15.33 0.85
CA HIS A 93 7.42 -14.42 -0.12
C HIS A 93 6.22 -15.06 -0.83
N ARG A 94 5.07 -14.40 -0.81
CA ARG A 94 3.85 -14.85 -1.47
C ARG A 94 3.19 -13.71 -2.23
N CYS A 95 2.69 -13.99 -3.42
CA CYS A 95 1.85 -13.05 -4.14
C CYS A 95 0.50 -12.96 -3.44
N VAL A 96 0.10 -11.75 -3.08
CA VAL A 96 -1.19 -11.44 -2.45
C VAL A 96 -2.19 -11.05 -3.52
N MET A 97 -1.80 -10.10 -4.38
CA MET A 97 -2.72 -9.51 -5.33
C MET A 97 -2.00 -9.19 -6.63
N LYS A 98 -2.55 -9.66 -7.75
CA LYS A 98 -2.04 -9.39 -9.10
C LYS A 98 -2.73 -8.18 -9.72
N VAL A 99 -2.08 -7.57 -10.71
CA VAL A 99 -2.76 -6.63 -11.60
C VAL A 99 -3.98 -7.27 -12.24
N THR A 100 -5.00 -6.47 -12.54
CA THR A 100 -6.20 -6.96 -13.23
C THR A 100 -6.01 -6.74 -14.73
N PRO A 101 -6.26 -7.76 -15.58
CA PRO A 101 -6.19 -7.58 -17.03
C PRO A 101 -7.15 -6.51 -17.54
N PHE A 102 -6.73 -5.78 -18.55
CA PHE A 102 -7.63 -4.91 -19.33
C PHE A 102 -8.62 -5.77 -20.14
N PRO A 103 -9.92 -5.40 -20.26
CA PRO A 103 -10.56 -4.16 -19.81
C PRO A 103 -11.28 -4.24 -18.46
N GLU A 104 -11.28 -5.38 -17.78
CA GLU A 104 -12.14 -5.68 -16.62
C GLU A 104 -12.04 -4.64 -15.49
N SER A 105 -10.81 -4.19 -15.21
CA SER A 105 -10.57 -3.13 -14.22
C SER A 105 -9.32 -2.33 -14.64
N ALA A 106 -9.49 -1.56 -15.71
CA ALA A 106 -8.39 -0.88 -16.39
C ALA A 106 -7.51 0.00 -15.50
N TRP A 107 -8.08 0.64 -14.48
CA TRP A 107 -7.35 1.53 -13.58
C TRP A 107 -6.22 0.86 -12.78
N GLN A 108 -6.18 -0.46 -12.72
CA GLN A 108 -5.21 -1.26 -11.98
C GLN A 108 -4.53 -2.34 -12.86
N CYS A 109 -4.43 -2.11 -14.16
CA CYS A 109 -3.92 -3.10 -15.09
C CYS A 109 -2.40 -3.04 -15.33
N THR A 110 -1.74 -1.92 -14.99
CA THR A 110 -0.28 -1.78 -15.21
C THR A 110 0.52 -2.20 -13.99
N LYS A 111 0.17 -1.67 -12.82
CA LYS A 111 0.79 -2.00 -11.52
C LYS A 111 -0.14 -1.62 -10.38
N ILE A 112 0.03 -2.28 -9.26
CA ILE A 112 -0.67 -2.01 -8.00
C ILE A 112 0.33 -1.94 -6.85
N GLY A 113 -0.01 -1.30 -5.76
CA GLY A 113 0.88 -1.25 -4.60
C GLY A 113 0.12 -0.91 -3.33
N ALA A 114 0.55 -1.49 -2.21
CA ALA A 114 -0.02 -1.20 -0.91
C ALA A 114 0.10 0.29 -0.60
N GLY A 115 -0.95 0.84 -0.03
CA GLY A 115 -1.04 2.26 0.31
C GLY A 115 -0.78 2.52 1.79
N SER A 116 -1.83 2.51 2.58
CA SER A 116 -1.75 2.71 4.04
C SER A 116 -1.45 1.41 4.79
N VAL A 117 -1.08 1.55 6.05
CA VAL A 117 -1.07 0.43 7.01
C VAL A 117 -2.45 -0.22 7.03
N PRO A 118 -2.56 -1.56 6.91
CA PRO A 118 -3.83 -2.25 6.94
C PRO A 118 -4.56 -2.06 8.28
N ILE A 119 -5.87 -1.86 8.23
CA ILE A 119 -6.71 -1.72 9.40
C ILE A 119 -7.35 -3.07 9.73
N LEU A 120 -7.14 -3.57 10.95
CA LEU A 120 -7.80 -4.79 11.40
C LEU A 120 -9.27 -4.50 11.70
N THR A 121 -10.15 -5.29 11.10
CA THR A 121 -11.60 -5.26 11.33
C THR A 121 -12.10 -6.64 11.74
N ASP A 122 -13.36 -6.76 12.12
CA ASP A 122 -13.96 -8.07 12.45
C ASP A 122 -13.99 -9.00 11.25
N GLU A 123 -14.05 -8.45 10.02
CA GLU A 123 -14.18 -9.19 8.78
C GLU A 123 -12.83 -9.50 8.10
N GLY A 124 -11.72 -8.92 8.57
CA GLY A 124 -10.38 -9.08 8.01
C GLY A 124 -9.57 -7.79 7.99
N TRP A 125 -8.48 -7.80 7.24
CA TRP A 125 -7.62 -6.63 7.08
C TRP A 125 -8.11 -5.75 5.94
N LEU A 126 -8.57 -4.55 6.26
CA LEU A 126 -8.89 -3.54 5.25
C LEU A 126 -7.60 -2.89 4.76
N LEU A 127 -7.30 -3.07 3.49
CA LEU A 127 -6.14 -2.52 2.80
C LEU A 127 -6.59 -1.47 1.78
N PHE A 128 -6.18 -0.21 1.95
CA PHE A 128 -6.20 0.77 0.87
C PHE A 128 -4.95 0.59 0.02
N TYR A 129 -5.12 0.57 -1.29
CA TYR A 129 -4.02 0.40 -2.25
C TYR A 129 -4.19 1.32 -3.44
N HIS A 130 -3.11 1.54 -4.19
CA HIS A 130 -3.20 2.25 -5.46
C HIS A 130 -3.11 1.28 -6.63
N GLY A 131 -3.87 1.57 -7.66
CA GLY A 131 -3.75 0.95 -8.97
C GLY A 131 -3.30 1.97 -10.00
N VAL A 132 -2.65 1.51 -11.05
CA VAL A 132 -2.08 2.35 -12.10
C VAL A 132 -2.46 1.84 -13.45
N ILE A 133 -2.87 2.76 -14.31
CA ILE A 133 -3.02 2.54 -15.75
C ILE A 133 -2.05 3.43 -16.50
N THR A 134 -1.48 2.89 -17.57
CA THR A 134 -0.70 3.68 -18.55
C THR A 134 -1.64 4.29 -19.57
N THR A 135 -1.54 5.59 -19.77
CA THR A 135 -2.31 6.35 -20.75
C THR A 135 -1.36 7.06 -21.71
N CYS A 136 -1.89 7.68 -22.78
CA CYS A 136 -1.08 8.48 -23.69
C CYS A 136 -0.45 9.72 -22.99
N ASN A 137 -1.00 10.16 -21.85
CA ASN A 137 -0.49 11.26 -21.05
C ASN A 137 0.34 10.80 -19.83
N GLY A 138 0.84 9.57 -19.83
CA GLY A 138 1.59 9.00 -18.74
C GLY A 138 0.75 8.10 -17.82
N PHE A 139 1.17 7.95 -16.58
CA PHE A 139 0.47 7.14 -15.60
C PHE A 139 -0.68 7.89 -14.95
N ARG A 140 -1.76 7.16 -14.66
CA ARG A 140 -2.83 7.61 -13.79
C ARG A 140 -2.95 6.67 -12.60
N TYR A 141 -2.84 7.24 -11.39
CA TYR A 141 -2.92 6.51 -10.13
C TYR A 141 -4.29 6.73 -9.49
N SER A 142 -4.96 5.65 -9.11
CA SER A 142 -6.26 5.70 -8.44
C SER A 142 -6.24 4.80 -7.21
N MET A 143 -7.06 5.12 -6.23
CA MET A 143 -7.17 4.37 -4.98
C MET A 143 -8.32 3.36 -5.04
N GLY A 144 -8.06 2.15 -4.60
CA GLY A 144 -9.05 1.13 -4.31
C GLY A 144 -8.86 0.55 -2.92
N ALA A 145 -9.68 -0.44 -2.58
CA ALA A 145 -9.55 -1.17 -1.33
C ALA A 145 -9.75 -2.67 -1.52
N ALA A 146 -9.16 -3.44 -0.62
CA ALA A 146 -9.29 -4.89 -0.54
C ALA A 146 -9.48 -5.32 0.91
N LEU A 147 -10.18 -6.43 1.09
CA LEU A 147 -10.30 -7.11 2.36
C LEU A 147 -9.47 -8.39 2.30
N LEU A 148 -8.47 -8.50 3.18
CA LEU A 148 -7.61 -9.68 3.28
C LEU A 148 -8.05 -10.55 4.44
N ASP A 149 -7.79 -11.85 4.36
CA ASP A 149 -8.10 -12.79 5.44
C ASP A 149 -7.41 -12.37 6.74
N LYS A 150 -8.13 -12.49 7.84
CA LYS A 150 -7.69 -12.04 9.17
C LYS A 150 -6.46 -12.81 9.67
N ASN A 151 -6.41 -14.12 9.41
CA ASN A 151 -5.37 -15.02 9.90
C ASN A 151 -4.27 -15.28 8.87
N ASP A 152 -4.62 -15.22 7.58
CA ASP A 152 -3.68 -15.39 6.48
C ASP A 152 -3.84 -14.24 5.47
N PRO A 153 -3.25 -13.07 5.72
CA PRO A 153 -3.40 -11.91 4.85
C PRO A 153 -2.75 -12.05 3.47
N SER A 154 -2.16 -13.21 3.16
CA SER A 154 -1.82 -13.55 1.78
C SER A 154 -3.04 -13.87 0.91
N LYS A 155 -4.22 -14.07 1.53
CA LYS A 155 -5.48 -14.33 0.84
C LYS A 155 -6.34 -13.09 0.76
N VAL A 156 -6.72 -12.73 -0.46
CA VAL A 156 -7.69 -11.65 -0.73
C VAL A 156 -9.10 -12.26 -0.67
N LEU A 157 -9.93 -11.77 0.24
CA LEU A 157 -11.32 -12.17 0.34
C LEU A 157 -12.19 -11.42 -0.68
N TYR A 158 -11.96 -10.10 -0.76
CA TYR A 158 -12.68 -9.21 -1.67
C TYR A 158 -11.76 -8.08 -2.13
N ARG A 159 -11.98 -7.57 -3.34
CA ARG A 159 -11.20 -6.48 -3.94
C ARG A 159 -12.09 -5.63 -4.82
N THR A 160 -12.01 -4.30 -4.70
CA THR A 160 -12.82 -3.41 -5.53
C THR A 160 -12.45 -3.52 -7.00
N GLN A 161 -13.47 -3.71 -7.84
CA GLN A 161 -13.35 -3.61 -9.29
C GLN A 161 -13.33 -2.14 -9.74
N PRO A 162 -14.26 -1.27 -9.31
CA PRO A 162 -14.15 0.16 -9.51
C PRO A 162 -13.15 0.75 -8.50
N TYR A 163 -12.57 1.91 -8.83
CA TYR A 163 -11.78 2.67 -7.85
C TYR A 163 -12.69 3.34 -6.81
N LEU A 164 -12.14 3.62 -5.62
CA LEU A 164 -12.79 4.44 -4.60
C LEU A 164 -12.59 5.94 -4.88
N LEU A 165 -11.37 6.30 -5.27
CA LEU A 165 -11.00 7.68 -5.57
C LEU A 165 -10.02 7.71 -6.75
N ALA A 166 -10.24 8.63 -7.68
CA ALA A 166 -9.37 8.85 -8.83
C ALA A 166 -9.12 10.35 -9.02
N PRO A 167 -8.00 10.74 -9.64
CA PRO A 167 -7.67 12.14 -9.85
C PRO A 167 -8.78 12.90 -10.59
N ALA A 168 -9.29 13.96 -9.97
CA ALA A 168 -10.33 14.82 -10.51
C ALA A 168 -10.11 16.30 -10.14
N ALA A 169 -9.63 16.60 -8.94
CA ALA A 169 -9.35 17.95 -8.51
C ALA A 169 -8.09 18.53 -9.20
N PRO A 170 -8.01 19.85 -9.42
CA PRO A 170 -6.85 20.46 -10.08
C PRO A 170 -5.50 20.08 -9.46
N TYR A 171 -5.44 19.97 -8.14
CA TYR A 171 -4.23 19.60 -7.39
C TYR A 171 -3.91 18.11 -7.46
N GLU A 172 -4.80 17.26 -7.96
CA GLU A 172 -4.58 15.85 -8.25
C GLU A 172 -4.15 15.62 -9.71
N LEU A 173 -4.55 16.55 -10.59
CA LEU A 173 -4.32 16.46 -12.03
C LEU A 173 -2.99 17.09 -12.46
N ALA A 174 -2.47 18.07 -11.70
CA ALA A 174 -1.27 18.82 -12.05
C ALA A 174 -0.33 18.95 -10.85
N GLY A 175 0.96 18.60 -11.04
CA GLY A 175 2.02 18.63 -10.05
C GLY A 175 3.29 17.97 -10.60
N ASP A 176 4.19 17.58 -9.72
CA ASP A 176 5.45 16.91 -10.11
C ASP A 176 5.20 15.61 -10.88
N VAL A 177 4.21 14.83 -10.45
CA VAL A 177 3.69 13.69 -11.20
C VAL A 177 2.19 13.88 -11.36
N PRO A 178 1.70 14.25 -12.56
CA PRO A 178 0.28 14.52 -12.78
C PRO A 178 -0.58 13.25 -12.67
N ASN A 179 -1.89 13.44 -12.42
CA ASN A 179 -2.90 12.36 -12.36
C ASN A 179 -2.63 11.33 -11.26
N VAL A 180 -2.34 11.78 -10.03
CA VAL A 180 -2.03 10.92 -8.90
C VAL A 180 -2.98 11.13 -7.73
N VAL A 181 -3.61 10.03 -7.29
CA VAL A 181 -4.19 9.81 -5.97
C VAL A 181 -3.49 8.58 -5.37
N PHE A 182 -2.58 8.82 -4.42
CA PHE A 182 -1.69 7.80 -3.88
C PHE A 182 -1.90 7.67 -2.35
N PRO A 183 -2.67 6.67 -1.86
CA PRO A 183 -2.93 6.52 -0.43
C PRO A 183 -1.63 6.24 0.33
N CYS A 184 -1.41 6.97 1.43
CA CYS A 184 -0.18 6.90 2.24
C CYS A 184 -0.45 6.48 3.67
N ALA A 185 -1.55 6.94 4.26
CA ALA A 185 -1.93 6.60 5.62
C ALA A 185 -3.45 6.52 5.73
N ALA A 186 -3.93 5.69 6.65
CA ALA A 186 -5.33 5.64 7.04
C ALA A 186 -5.40 5.58 8.57
N LEU A 187 -6.15 6.49 9.16
CA LEU A 187 -6.37 6.55 10.60
C LEU A 187 -7.86 6.37 10.86
N ASN A 188 -8.20 5.48 11.77
CA ASN A 188 -9.59 5.23 12.12
C ASN A 188 -9.89 5.55 13.57
N ASP A 189 -11.11 6.01 13.81
CA ASP A 189 -11.73 6.17 15.12
C ASP A 189 -13.09 5.47 15.09
N GLY A 190 -13.12 4.28 15.66
CA GLY A 190 -14.26 3.37 15.50
C GLY A 190 -14.49 3.05 14.02
N ASP A 191 -15.70 3.32 13.53
CA ASP A 191 -16.09 3.10 12.14
C ASP A 191 -15.64 4.20 11.17
N LYS A 192 -15.28 5.38 11.67
CA LYS A 192 -14.81 6.49 10.83
C LYS A 192 -13.36 6.26 10.41
N VAL A 193 -13.03 6.58 9.16
CA VAL A 193 -11.67 6.52 8.62
C VAL A 193 -11.33 7.79 7.86
N ALA A 194 -10.12 8.30 8.11
CA ALA A 194 -9.49 9.36 7.33
C ALA A 194 -8.33 8.74 6.54
N VAL A 195 -8.38 8.85 5.21
CA VAL A 195 -7.31 8.39 4.32
C VAL A 195 -6.54 9.59 3.82
N TYR A 196 -5.26 9.64 4.14
CA TYR A 196 -4.33 10.65 3.61
C TYR A 196 -3.68 10.11 2.34
N TYR A 197 -3.65 10.94 1.31
CA TYR A 197 -3.08 10.56 0.01
C TYR A 197 -2.21 11.65 -0.59
N GLY A 198 -1.17 11.26 -1.29
CA GLY A 198 -0.40 12.15 -2.15
C GLY A 198 -1.22 12.50 -3.39
N ALA A 199 -1.31 13.78 -3.69
CA ALA A 199 -1.99 14.32 -4.84
C ALA A 199 -0.98 14.97 -5.78
N ALA A 200 -0.87 14.44 -7.00
CA ALA A 200 0.08 14.83 -8.05
C ALA A 200 1.52 15.01 -7.55
N ASP A 201 1.96 14.21 -6.58
CA ASP A 201 3.28 14.25 -5.88
C ASP A 201 3.67 15.64 -5.35
N THR A 202 2.72 16.51 -5.10
CA THR A 202 2.97 17.92 -4.73
C THR A 202 2.32 18.29 -3.41
N VAL A 203 1.10 17.81 -3.14
CA VAL A 203 0.36 18.09 -1.91
C VAL A 203 -0.21 16.83 -1.28
N VAL A 204 -0.63 16.93 -0.03
CA VAL A 204 -1.34 15.86 0.68
C VAL A 204 -2.82 16.20 0.71
N GLY A 205 -3.63 15.31 0.14
CA GLY A 205 -5.08 15.33 0.24
C GLY A 205 -5.58 14.44 1.36
N MET A 206 -6.85 14.61 1.74
CA MET A 206 -7.50 13.81 2.77
C MET A 206 -8.94 13.49 2.34
N ALA A 207 -9.32 12.23 2.47
CA ALA A 207 -10.67 11.74 2.22
C ALA A 207 -11.22 11.07 3.49
N PHE A 208 -12.51 11.18 3.71
CA PHE A 208 -13.20 10.57 4.84
C PHE A 208 -14.22 9.54 4.36
N GLY A 209 -14.48 8.55 5.20
CA GLY A 209 -15.50 7.54 4.98
C GLY A 209 -15.80 6.75 6.25
N TYR A 210 -16.64 5.72 6.08
CA TYR A 210 -16.97 4.75 7.13
C TYR A 210 -16.44 3.38 6.71
N ILE A 211 -15.76 2.69 7.62
CA ILE A 211 -15.18 1.36 7.36
C ILE A 211 -16.27 0.37 6.94
N SER A 212 -17.41 0.39 7.62
CA SER A 212 -18.56 -0.45 7.32
C SER A 212 -19.07 -0.26 5.89
N GLU A 213 -19.24 0.98 5.44
CA GLU A 213 -19.67 1.30 4.08
C GLU A 213 -18.63 0.90 3.03
N ILE A 214 -17.35 1.11 3.33
CA ILE A 214 -16.26 0.72 2.43
C ILE A 214 -16.21 -0.80 2.30
N ILE A 215 -16.35 -1.57 3.38
CA ILE A 215 -16.37 -3.03 3.35
C ILE A 215 -17.58 -3.53 2.57
N GLU A 216 -18.76 -2.97 2.80
CA GLU A 216 -19.96 -3.30 2.03
C GLU A 216 -19.75 -3.01 0.54
N PHE A 217 -19.18 -1.86 0.19
CA PHE A 217 -18.86 -1.52 -1.18
C PHE A 217 -17.88 -2.51 -1.82
N ILE A 218 -16.82 -2.90 -1.10
CA ILE A 218 -15.85 -3.90 -1.58
C ILE A 218 -16.56 -5.22 -1.89
N LYS A 219 -17.39 -5.72 -0.98
CA LYS A 219 -18.13 -6.98 -1.15
C LYS A 219 -19.08 -6.97 -2.35
N ASN A 220 -19.80 -5.86 -2.52
CA ASN A 220 -20.80 -5.71 -3.59
C ASN A 220 -20.17 -5.46 -4.96
N ASN A 221 -18.91 -5.03 -5.01
CA ASN A 221 -18.20 -4.65 -6.25
C ASN A 221 -16.88 -5.42 -6.43
N SER A 222 -16.77 -6.59 -5.83
CA SER A 222 -15.59 -7.44 -5.99
C SER A 222 -15.70 -8.30 -7.24
N THR A 223 -14.58 -8.47 -7.94
CA THR A 223 -14.41 -9.59 -8.88
C THR A 223 -14.24 -10.88 -8.07
N LYS A 224 -15.02 -11.88 -8.41
CA LYS A 224 -14.82 -13.25 -7.91
C LYS A 224 -13.60 -13.88 -8.56
#